data_ed24b90919dc6798197639f221c272f1
#
_entry.id   ed24b90919dc6798197639f221c272f1
#
_cell.length_a   1.000
_cell.length_b   1.000
_cell.length_c   1.000
_cell.angle_alpha   90.00
_cell.angle_beta   90.00
_cell.angle_gamma   90.00
#
_symmetry.space_group_name_H-M   'P 1'
#
loop_
_entity.id
_entity.type
_entity.pdbx_description
1 polymer ?
#
loop_
_entity_poly.entity_id
_entity_poly.type
_entity_poly.pdbx_seq_one_letter_code
_entity_poly.pdbx_strand_id
1 'polypeptide(L)'
;GLGDVYKRQTFLVAESGIYFDCRDENNVMRTFHAELDGSAQTLLYESCAPTTYYEGKLYLYDFRSGTLYAYNTEANEREILFEGKYDAAFFSADDTGIYFWDDMCDYCHLDPETKEITVLHQGPIGDYFNYYDGTVYYVAYGGENYDYDCCYAMDVETGEQKAILSLSPEMYDAFGDPIGITQVDYRNGNYDADSIPTNEEGWPMALNELVDGLFVVNGQVFARGRLARTGMAEIWVFCDGASGAVWG
;
A
#
# COMPACT_ATOMS: atom_id res chain seq x y z
N GLY A 1 -28.61 -7.40 -6.45
CA GLY A 1 -28.15 -7.34 -5.10
C GLY A 1 -26.67 -7.03 -5.04
N LEU A 2 -26.29 -6.15 -4.15
CA LEU A 2 -24.90 -5.70 -3.88
C LEU A 2 -24.07 -6.73 -3.08
N GLY A 3 -24.36 -8.02 -3.19
CA GLY A 3 -23.84 -9.06 -2.30
C GLY A 3 -22.46 -9.64 -2.64
N ASP A 4 -21.89 -9.40 -3.82
CA ASP A 4 -20.66 -10.09 -4.28
C ASP A 4 -19.46 -9.18 -4.62
N VAL A 5 -19.44 -7.94 -4.12
CA VAL A 5 -18.47 -6.91 -4.52
C VAL A 5 -17.24 -6.84 -3.60
N TYR A 6 -16.95 -7.83 -2.76
CA TYR A 6 -15.85 -7.76 -1.79
C TYR A 6 -14.59 -8.52 -2.23
N LYS A 7 -14.06 -8.24 -3.42
CA LYS A 7 -12.70 -8.68 -3.76
C LYS A 7 -11.95 -7.49 -4.37
N ARG A 8 -11.09 -6.88 -3.54
CA ARG A 8 -10.11 -5.84 -3.85
C ARG A 8 -10.47 -5.04 -5.11
N GLN A 9 -11.16 -3.95 -4.94
CA GLN A 9 -11.41 -2.98 -5.99
C GLN A 9 -10.36 -1.88 -5.89
N THR A 10 -9.63 -1.69 -6.97
CA THR A 10 -8.86 -0.46 -7.15
C THR A 10 -9.82 0.62 -7.62
N PHE A 11 -9.68 1.80 -7.06
CA PHE A 11 -10.57 2.91 -7.32
C PHE A 11 -9.72 4.17 -7.45
N LEU A 12 -9.78 4.81 -8.61
CA LEU A 12 -9.08 6.03 -8.91
C LEU A 12 -10.09 7.11 -9.30
N VAL A 13 -9.90 8.30 -8.76
CA VAL A 13 -10.68 9.48 -9.14
C VAL A 13 -9.77 10.44 -9.89
N ALA A 14 -10.14 10.81 -11.10
CA ALA A 14 -9.45 11.74 -11.96
C ALA A 14 -10.40 12.84 -12.42
N GLU A 15 -9.88 13.88 -13.04
CA GLU A 15 -10.72 14.94 -13.62
C GLU A 15 -11.68 14.39 -14.70
N SER A 16 -11.25 13.35 -15.42
CA SER A 16 -12.00 12.69 -16.49
C SER A 16 -13.05 11.68 -16.00
N GLY A 17 -13.14 11.42 -14.67
CA GLY A 17 -14.10 10.48 -14.11
C GLY A 17 -13.51 9.54 -13.07
N ILE A 18 -14.22 8.45 -12.84
CA ILE A 18 -13.88 7.41 -11.89
C ILE A 18 -13.46 6.16 -12.65
N TYR A 19 -12.28 5.62 -12.32
CA TYR A 19 -11.78 4.36 -12.85
C TYR A 19 -11.75 3.32 -11.74
N PHE A 20 -12.31 2.15 -12.00
CA PHE A 20 -12.35 1.09 -11.01
C PHE A 20 -12.30 -0.28 -11.67
N ASP A 21 -11.82 -1.26 -10.93
CA ASP A 21 -11.87 -2.65 -11.37
C ASP A 21 -12.96 -3.42 -10.63
N CYS A 22 -13.49 -4.43 -11.29
CA CYS A 22 -14.26 -5.47 -10.64
C CYS A 22 -13.97 -6.83 -11.27
N ARG A 23 -14.21 -7.90 -10.50
CA ARG A 23 -14.09 -9.26 -11.02
C ARG A 23 -15.48 -9.79 -11.36
N ASP A 24 -15.58 -10.38 -12.55
CA ASP A 24 -16.80 -11.06 -12.95
C ASP A 24 -16.95 -12.43 -12.28
N GLU A 25 -18.05 -13.15 -12.59
CA GLU A 25 -18.35 -14.49 -12.09
C GLU A 25 -17.28 -15.55 -12.43
N ASN A 26 -16.49 -15.30 -13.49
CA ASN A 26 -15.37 -16.14 -13.91
C ASN A 26 -14.03 -15.69 -13.32
N ASN A 27 -14.07 -14.76 -12.35
CA ASN A 27 -12.89 -14.16 -11.72
C ASN A 27 -11.97 -13.40 -12.70
N VAL A 28 -12.53 -12.92 -13.82
CA VAL A 28 -11.83 -12.07 -14.78
C VAL A 28 -11.90 -10.63 -14.29
N MET A 29 -10.75 -9.99 -14.14
CA MET A 29 -10.64 -8.58 -13.81
C MET A 29 -11.13 -7.74 -14.98
N ARG A 30 -11.89 -6.69 -14.70
CA ARG A 30 -12.38 -5.74 -15.71
C ARG A 30 -12.25 -4.33 -15.18
N THR A 31 -11.69 -3.44 -15.98
CA THR A 31 -11.62 -2.01 -15.69
C THR A 31 -12.78 -1.28 -16.30
N PHE A 32 -13.45 -0.48 -15.50
CA PHE A 32 -14.56 0.38 -15.88
C PHE A 32 -14.22 1.85 -15.70
N HIS A 33 -14.87 2.67 -16.49
CA HIS A 33 -14.96 4.11 -16.30
C HIS A 33 -16.40 4.48 -15.94
N ALA A 34 -16.56 5.45 -15.05
CA ALA A 34 -17.82 6.10 -14.75
C ALA A 34 -17.63 7.62 -14.65
N GLU A 35 -18.70 8.36 -14.86
CA GLU A 35 -18.72 9.80 -14.59
C GLU A 35 -18.50 10.06 -13.08
N LEU A 36 -18.09 11.29 -12.71
CA LEU A 36 -17.83 11.64 -11.31
C LEU A 36 -19.04 11.49 -10.38
N ASP A 37 -20.25 11.51 -10.94
CA ASP A 37 -21.50 11.24 -10.22
C ASP A 37 -21.84 9.74 -10.12
N GLY A 38 -20.97 8.87 -10.65
CA GLY A 38 -21.14 7.42 -10.69
C GLY A 38 -22.03 6.90 -11.82
N SER A 39 -22.51 7.79 -12.68
CA SER A 39 -23.33 7.41 -13.86
C SER A 39 -22.47 6.96 -15.04
N ALA A 40 -23.14 6.57 -16.14
CA ALA A 40 -22.54 6.26 -17.44
C ALA A 40 -21.37 5.26 -17.38
N GLN A 41 -21.55 4.18 -16.62
CA GLN A 41 -20.51 3.14 -16.46
C GLN A 41 -20.24 2.43 -17.78
N THR A 42 -18.99 2.43 -18.22
CA THR A 42 -18.52 1.78 -19.44
C THR A 42 -17.33 0.87 -19.16
N LEU A 43 -17.33 -0.30 -19.79
CA LEU A 43 -16.18 -1.20 -19.77
C LEU A 43 -15.06 -0.60 -20.63
N LEU A 44 -13.87 -0.43 -20.02
CA LEU A 44 -12.67 0.02 -20.75
C LEU A 44 -11.83 -1.17 -21.21
N TYR A 45 -11.47 -2.07 -20.29
CA TYR A 45 -10.58 -3.18 -20.56
C TYR A 45 -10.96 -4.44 -19.78
N GLU A 46 -10.68 -5.58 -20.40
CA GLU A 46 -10.67 -6.90 -19.75
C GLU A 46 -9.24 -7.26 -19.31
N SER A 47 -9.13 -8.00 -18.24
CA SER A 47 -7.89 -8.54 -17.66
C SER A 47 -6.93 -7.52 -17.02
N CYS A 48 -7.25 -6.23 -17.05
CA CYS A 48 -6.43 -5.19 -16.43
C CYS A 48 -7.11 -4.58 -15.21
N ALA A 49 -6.30 -4.07 -14.27
CA ALA A 49 -6.74 -3.18 -13.21
C ALA A 49 -6.18 -1.77 -13.43
N PRO A 50 -6.91 -0.70 -13.09
CA PRO A 50 -6.37 0.64 -13.05
C PRO A 50 -5.40 0.74 -11.86
N THR A 51 -4.21 1.29 -12.07
CA THR A 51 -3.17 1.35 -11.05
C THR A 51 -2.88 2.75 -10.57
N THR A 52 -2.73 3.68 -11.51
CA THR A 52 -2.54 5.11 -11.21
C THR A 52 -3.00 5.97 -12.39
N TYR A 53 -3.17 7.26 -12.17
CA TYR A 53 -3.55 8.23 -13.20
C TYR A 53 -2.67 9.48 -13.07
N TYR A 54 -2.12 9.92 -14.18
CA TYR A 54 -1.30 11.12 -14.23
C TYR A 54 -1.44 11.81 -15.61
N GLU A 55 -1.73 13.11 -15.62
CA GLU A 55 -1.78 13.98 -16.81
C GLU A 55 -2.54 13.38 -18.01
N GLY A 56 -3.77 12.95 -17.80
CA GLY A 56 -4.63 12.40 -18.87
C GLY A 56 -4.32 10.96 -19.26
N LYS A 57 -3.34 10.33 -18.65
CA LYS A 57 -2.98 8.93 -18.85
C LYS A 57 -3.43 8.07 -17.67
N LEU A 58 -4.21 7.05 -17.97
CA LEU A 58 -4.54 5.98 -17.03
C LEU A 58 -3.55 4.84 -17.22
N TYR A 59 -2.89 4.42 -16.15
CA TYR A 59 -2.00 3.25 -16.19
C TYR A 59 -2.78 2.02 -15.79
N LEU A 60 -2.70 0.98 -16.62
CA LEU A 60 -3.43 -0.27 -16.48
C LEU A 60 -2.45 -1.43 -16.38
N TYR A 61 -2.62 -2.28 -15.39
CA TYR A 61 -1.76 -3.45 -15.23
C TYR A 61 -2.54 -4.76 -15.38
N ASP A 62 -2.05 -5.62 -16.27
CA ASP A 62 -2.55 -6.99 -16.45
C ASP A 62 -1.72 -7.96 -15.61
N PHE A 63 -2.27 -8.38 -14.47
CA PHE A 63 -1.63 -9.32 -13.54
C PHE A 63 -1.38 -10.73 -14.13
N ARG A 64 -2.00 -11.07 -15.24
CA ARG A 64 -1.82 -12.39 -15.88
C ARG A 64 -0.62 -12.42 -16.80
N SER A 65 -0.41 -11.34 -17.53
CA SER A 65 0.70 -11.22 -18.48
C SER A 65 1.88 -10.45 -17.90
N GLY A 66 1.71 -9.77 -16.75
CA GLY A 66 2.73 -8.86 -16.22
C GLY A 66 2.94 -7.64 -17.12
N THR A 67 1.89 -7.14 -17.77
CA THR A 67 2.00 -6.07 -18.76
C THR A 67 1.44 -4.76 -18.20
N LEU A 68 2.24 -3.71 -18.25
CA LEU A 68 1.82 -2.34 -17.95
C LEU A 68 1.51 -1.58 -19.23
N TYR A 69 0.33 -0.96 -19.25
CA TYR A 69 -0.13 -0.11 -20.34
C TYR A 69 -0.29 1.34 -19.88
N ALA A 70 0.08 2.29 -20.72
CA ALA A 70 -0.41 3.66 -20.66
C ALA A 70 -1.62 3.80 -21.59
N TYR A 71 -2.74 4.24 -21.04
CA TYR A 71 -3.96 4.51 -21.79
C TYR A 71 -4.25 6.01 -21.79
N ASN A 72 -4.23 6.61 -22.98
CA ASN A 72 -4.64 7.99 -23.17
C ASN A 72 -6.17 8.06 -23.18
N THR A 73 -6.76 8.72 -22.20
CA THR A 73 -8.20 8.76 -22.00
C THR A 73 -8.93 9.61 -23.06
N GLU A 74 -8.26 10.60 -23.64
CA GLU A 74 -8.83 11.48 -24.68
C GLU A 74 -8.75 10.82 -26.07
N ALA A 75 -7.57 10.27 -26.40
CA ALA A 75 -7.35 9.64 -27.71
C ALA A 75 -7.97 8.24 -27.82
N ASN A 76 -8.32 7.62 -26.69
CA ASN A 76 -8.76 6.22 -26.61
C ASN A 76 -7.71 5.24 -27.19
N GLU A 77 -6.44 5.51 -26.93
CA GLU A 77 -5.30 4.73 -27.40
C GLU A 77 -4.50 4.19 -26.23
N ARG A 78 -3.93 3.00 -26.39
CA ARG A 78 -3.04 2.40 -25.39
C ARG A 78 -1.68 2.09 -25.97
N GLU A 79 -0.70 2.22 -25.12
CA GLU A 79 0.69 1.88 -25.38
C GLU A 79 1.18 0.87 -24.34
N ILE A 80 1.98 -0.11 -24.77
CA ILE A 80 2.67 -1.02 -23.86
C ILE A 80 3.94 -0.34 -23.38
N LEU A 81 4.09 -0.27 -22.06
CA LEU A 81 5.29 0.26 -21.41
C LEU A 81 6.29 -0.84 -21.07
N PHE A 82 5.82 -1.97 -20.53
CA PHE A 82 6.60 -3.20 -20.39
C PHE A 82 5.72 -4.44 -20.45
N GLU A 83 6.32 -5.61 -20.72
CA GLU A 83 5.66 -6.90 -20.84
C GLU A 83 6.38 -7.98 -20.04
N GLY A 84 5.56 -8.80 -19.35
CA GLY A 84 5.89 -10.19 -18.95
C GLY A 84 7.03 -10.37 -17.96
N LYS A 85 7.47 -9.35 -17.27
CA LYS A 85 8.71 -9.42 -16.55
C LYS A 85 8.61 -9.22 -15.04
N TYR A 86 7.49 -8.62 -14.58
CA TYR A 86 7.37 -8.17 -13.20
C TYR A 86 5.98 -8.47 -12.67
N ASP A 87 5.91 -9.01 -11.48
CA ASP A 87 4.68 -9.02 -10.67
C ASP A 87 4.61 -7.69 -9.92
N ALA A 88 4.32 -6.62 -10.68
CA ALA A 88 4.43 -5.26 -10.21
C ALA A 88 3.21 -4.83 -9.40
N ALA A 89 3.45 -3.99 -8.39
CA ALA A 89 2.42 -3.46 -7.50
C ALA A 89 2.74 -2.02 -7.04
N PHE A 90 1.79 -1.38 -6.36
CA PHE A 90 1.94 -0.06 -5.73
C PHE A 90 2.40 1.03 -6.70
N PHE A 91 1.75 1.10 -7.83
CA PHE A 91 2.09 2.08 -8.86
C PHE A 91 1.77 3.51 -8.45
N SER A 92 2.68 4.41 -8.78
CA SER A 92 2.49 5.87 -8.76
C SER A 92 3.14 6.49 -9.98
N ALA A 93 2.78 7.72 -10.32
CA ALA A 93 3.31 8.41 -11.47
C ALA A 93 3.41 9.92 -11.22
N ASP A 94 4.43 10.53 -11.80
CA ASP A 94 4.63 11.98 -11.86
C ASP A 94 5.22 12.41 -13.23
N ASP A 95 5.74 13.63 -13.31
CA ASP A 95 6.38 14.18 -14.52
C ASP A 95 7.70 13.50 -14.90
N THR A 96 8.31 12.72 -14.00
CA THR A 96 9.56 11.99 -14.25
C THR A 96 9.31 10.57 -14.75
N GLY A 97 8.16 9.96 -14.40
CA GLY A 97 7.82 8.62 -14.85
C GLY A 97 6.89 7.84 -13.93
N ILE A 98 7.01 6.54 -13.96
CA ILE A 98 6.18 5.61 -13.20
C ILE A 98 7.04 4.88 -12.18
N TYR A 99 6.59 4.89 -10.94
CA TYR A 99 7.21 4.19 -9.83
C TYR A 99 6.40 2.96 -9.46
N PHE A 100 7.06 1.86 -9.19
CA PHE A 100 6.40 0.62 -8.80
C PHE A 100 7.35 -0.29 -8.03
N TRP A 101 6.76 -1.27 -7.36
CA TRP A 101 7.45 -2.33 -6.67
C TRP A 101 7.35 -3.61 -7.51
N ASP A 102 8.44 -4.33 -7.69
CA ASP A 102 8.49 -5.56 -8.49
C ASP A 102 8.47 -6.83 -7.63
N ASP A 103 8.44 -7.99 -8.28
CA ASP A 103 8.38 -9.31 -7.64
C ASP A 103 9.64 -9.68 -6.84
N MET A 104 10.74 -8.98 -7.09
CA MET A 104 11.98 -9.11 -6.31
C MET A 104 12.00 -8.22 -5.09
N CYS A 105 10.91 -7.51 -4.84
CA CYS A 105 10.78 -6.49 -3.82
C CYS A 105 11.70 -5.27 -4.04
N ASP A 106 12.08 -5.03 -5.28
CA ASP A 106 12.84 -3.85 -5.66
C ASP A 106 11.90 -2.69 -5.95
N TYR A 107 12.26 -1.49 -5.53
CA TYR A 107 11.54 -0.29 -5.90
C TYR A 107 12.13 0.29 -7.18
N CYS A 108 11.29 0.42 -8.19
CA CYS A 108 11.68 0.71 -9.56
C CYS A 108 11.07 2.01 -10.07
N HIS A 109 11.80 2.65 -10.97
CA HIS A 109 11.34 3.77 -11.79
C HIS A 109 11.36 3.36 -13.26
N LEU A 110 10.28 3.63 -13.98
CA LEU A 110 10.14 3.43 -15.43
C LEU A 110 10.03 4.78 -16.11
N ASP A 111 10.95 5.09 -16.99
CA ASP A 111 10.83 6.21 -17.93
C ASP A 111 9.85 5.83 -19.06
N PRO A 112 8.70 6.52 -19.21
CA PRO A 112 7.69 6.15 -20.19
C PRO A 112 8.09 6.42 -21.66
N GLU A 113 9.09 7.29 -21.89
CA GLU A 113 9.55 7.61 -23.23
C GLU A 113 10.57 6.58 -23.74
N THR A 114 11.55 6.28 -22.92
CA THR A 114 12.64 5.33 -23.28
C THR A 114 12.29 3.89 -22.96
N LYS A 115 11.29 3.67 -22.07
CA LYS A 115 10.91 2.37 -21.50
C LYS A 115 12.02 1.69 -20.71
N GLU A 116 12.98 2.49 -20.24
CA GLU A 116 14.04 2.03 -19.37
C GLU A 116 13.53 1.91 -17.93
N ILE A 117 13.84 0.78 -17.30
CA ILE A 117 13.52 0.54 -15.88
C ILE A 117 14.82 0.65 -15.09
N THR A 118 14.81 1.54 -14.11
CA THR A 118 15.91 1.74 -13.16
C THR A 118 15.50 1.27 -11.78
N VAL A 119 16.33 0.44 -11.14
CA VAL A 119 16.13 0.06 -9.74
C VAL A 119 16.65 1.19 -8.86
N LEU A 120 15.76 1.79 -8.10
CA LEU A 120 16.07 2.87 -7.16
C LEU A 120 16.54 2.32 -5.81
N HIS A 121 15.92 1.22 -5.37
CA HIS A 121 16.28 0.55 -4.14
C HIS A 121 16.14 -0.97 -4.31
N GLN A 122 17.13 -1.73 -3.83
CA GLN A 122 17.13 -3.19 -3.90
C GLN A 122 16.64 -3.83 -2.61
N GLY A 123 15.85 -4.87 -2.77
CA GLY A 123 15.42 -5.75 -1.68
C GLY A 123 14.17 -5.31 -0.97
N PRO A 124 13.69 -6.13 -0.02
CA PRO A 124 12.40 -5.95 0.62
C PRO A 124 12.45 -4.72 1.53
N ILE A 125 11.92 -3.61 1.05
CA ILE A 125 11.79 -2.40 1.87
C ILE A 125 10.47 -2.35 2.63
N GLY A 126 9.48 -3.19 2.31
CA GLY A 126 8.25 -3.27 3.09
C GLY A 126 6.98 -3.29 2.25
N ASP A 127 5.91 -2.76 2.83
CA ASP A 127 4.57 -2.75 2.27
C ASP A 127 3.98 -1.33 2.24
N TYR A 128 2.80 -1.17 1.60
CA TYR A 128 2.02 0.05 1.59
C TYR A 128 2.74 1.27 1.01
N PHE A 129 3.38 1.09 -0.14
CA PHE A 129 4.12 2.15 -0.82
C PHE A 129 3.21 3.29 -1.29
N ASN A 130 3.64 4.51 -1.02
CA ASN A 130 3.04 5.73 -1.54
C ASN A 130 4.15 6.66 -2.02
N TYR A 131 4.00 7.22 -3.18
CA TYR A 131 4.91 8.22 -3.72
C TYR A 131 4.27 9.61 -3.61
N TYR A 132 5.04 10.59 -3.20
CA TYR A 132 4.66 11.99 -3.22
C TYR A 132 5.89 12.89 -3.29
N ASP A 133 5.96 13.72 -4.32
CA ASP A 133 6.95 14.78 -4.51
C ASP A 133 8.42 14.32 -4.24
N GLY A 134 8.88 13.33 -4.97
CA GLY A 134 10.24 12.79 -4.86
C GLY A 134 10.50 11.91 -3.63
N THR A 135 9.48 11.64 -2.83
CA THR A 135 9.60 10.83 -1.61
C THR A 135 8.70 9.60 -1.67
N VAL A 136 9.26 8.44 -1.36
CA VAL A 136 8.52 7.19 -1.17
C VAL A 136 8.28 6.96 0.32
N TYR A 137 7.03 6.76 0.66
CA TYR A 137 6.59 6.40 2.01
C TYR A 137 6.18 4.93 2.03
N TYR A 138 6.66 4.18 3.00
CA TYR A 138 6.38 2.75 3.11
C TYR A 138 6.45 2.27 4.54
N VAL A 139 5.93 1.06 4.79
CA VAL A 139 6.01 0.38 6.08
C VAL A 139 7.03 -0.74 5.98
N ALA A 140 7.99 -0.75 6.88
CA ALA A 140 8.94 -1.85 7.02
C ALA A 140 9.13 -2.20 8.49
N TYR A 141 9.70 -3.38 8.73
CA TYR A 141 10.10 -3.75 10.06
C TYR A 141 11.28 -2.88 10.50
N GLY A 142 11.15 -2.24 11.65
CA GLY A 142 12.20 -1.41 12.24
C GLY A 142 13.17 -2.24 13.05
N GLY A 143 14.41 -1.72 13.19
CA GLY A 143 15.45 -2.33 14.01
C GLY A 143 16.26 -3.43 13.34
N GLU A 144 17.38 -3.82 13.98
CA GLU A 144 18.32 -4.82 13.47
C GLU A 144 17.73 -6.24 13.37
N ASN A 145 16.60 -6.49 14.05
CA ASN A 145 15.98 -7.81 14.14
C ASN A 145 14.55 -7.84 13.55
N TYR A 146 14.12 -6.81 12.84
CA TYR A 146 12.74 -6.69 12.32
C TYR A 146 11.68 -6.75 13.44
N ASP A 147 11.91 -6.02 14.51
CA ASP A 147 11.22 -6.22 15.77
C ASP A 147 9.88 -5.49 15.88
N TYR A 148 9.65 -4.47 15.05
CA TYR A 148 8.41 -3.68 15.05
C TYR A 148 8.21 -3.00 13.71
N ASP A 149 6.96 -2.66 13.39
CA ASP A 149 6.63 -1.93 12.19
C ASP A 149 7.03 -0.46 12.33
N CYS A 150 7.61 0.07 11.26
CA CYS A 150 8.04 1.45 11.18
C CYS A 150 7.61 2.03 9.84
N CYS A 151 7.14 3.27 9.84
CA CYS A 151 6.91 4.01 8.61
C CYS A 151 8.16 4.79 8.26
N TYR A 152 8.61 4.65 7.03
CA TYR A 152 9.77 5.32 6.48
C TYR A 152 9.39 6.30 5.38
N ALA A 153 10.19 7.33 5.25
CA ALA A 153 10.27 8.18 4.07
C ALA A 153 11.64 7.96 3.42
N MET A 154 11.67 7.68 2.13
CA MET A 154 12.88 7.53 1.33
C MET A 154 12.87 8.56 0.21
N ASP A 155 13.91 9.36 0.13
CA ASP A 155 14.17 10.24 -1.00
C ASP A 155 14.59 9.41 -2.22
N VAL A 156 13.88 9.53 -3.34
CA VAL A 156 14.11 8.67 -4.51
C VAL A 156 15.39 9.01 -5.26
N GLU A 157 15.88 10.24 -5.17
CA GLU A 157 17.09 10.68 -5.86
C GLU A 157 18.35 10.22 -5.13
N THR A 158 18.34 10.32 -3.79
CA THR A 158 19.50 10.02 -2.96
C THR A 158 19.48 8.62 -2.35
N GLY A 159 18.28 7.99 -2.24
CA GLY A 159 18.07 6.74 -1.52
C GLY A 159 18.16 6.89 0.01
N GLU A 160 18.25 8.13 0.53
CA GLU A 160 18.31 8.38 1.97
C GLU A 160 16.97 8.04 2.63
N GLN A 161 17.00 7.25 3.69
CA GLN A 161 15.82 6.77 4.41
C GLN A 161 15.75 7.38 5.80
N LYS A 162 14.55 7.77 6.20
CA LYS A 162 14.25 8.32 7.53
C LYS A 162 13.02 7.64 8.10
N ALA A 163 13.12 7.13 9.32
CA ALA A 163 11.95 6.69 10.08
C ALA A 163 11.10 7.91 10.47
N ILE A 164 9.82 7.87 10.12
CA ILE A 164 8.86 8.96 10.40
C ILE A 164 7.84 8.58 11.47
N LEU A 165 7.60 7.27 11.64
CA LEU A 165 6.75 6.73 12.68
C LEU A 165 7.31 5.37 13.08
N SER A 166 7.58 5.19 14.36
CA SER A 166 7.91 3.88 14.94
C SER A 166 6.81 3.50 15.91
N LEU A 167 6.27 2.32 15.76
CA LEU A 167 5.33 1.78 16.72
C LEU A 167 6.06 1.30 17.97
N SER A 168 5.35 1.30 19.09
CA SER A 168 5.90 0.77 20.33
C SER A 168 6.24 -0.72 20.20
N PRO A 169 7.42 -1.18 20.61
CA PRO A 169 7.74 -2.59 20.63
C PRO A 169 6.98 -3.37 21.72
N GLU A 170 6.21 -2.69 22.56
CA GLU A 170 5.47 -3.33 23.67
C GLU A 170 4.16 -3.94 23.20
N MET A 171 3.74 -4.99 23.89
CA MET A 171 2.42 -5.57 23.74
C MET A 171 1.45 -5.01 24.79
N TYR A 172 0.20 -4.90 24.40
CA TYR A 172 -0.87 -4.32 25.21
C TYR A 172 -1.96 -5.37 25.50
N ASP A 173 -2.65 -5.23 26.61
CA ASP A 173 -3.84 -6.01 26.89
C ASP A 173 -5.07 -5.48 26.10
N ALA A 174 -6.21 -6.14 26.28
CA ALA A 174 -7.47 -5.76 25.61
C ALA A 174 -8.00 -4.35 26.00
N PHE A 175 -7.43 -3.73 27.00
CA PHE A 175 -7.81 -2.39 27.48
C PHE A 175 -6.80 -1.33 27.06
N GLY A 176 -5.69 -1.73 26.38
CA GLY A 176 -4.64 -0.83 25.94
C GLY A 176 -3.59 -0.54 27.01
N ASP A 177 -3.52 -1.33 28.08
CA ASP A 177 -2.48 -1.23 29.08
C ASP A 177 -1.26 -2.10 28.70
N PRO A 178 0.00 -1.58 28.79
CA PRO A 178 1.18 -2.36 28.47
C PRO A 178 1.35 -3.54 29.43
N ILE A 179 1.64 -4.72 28.87
CA ILE A 179 1.80 -5.96 29.68
C ILE A 179 3.26 -6.27 30.03
N GLY A 180 4.21 -5.38 29.66
CA GLY A 180 5.62 -5.54 29.96
C GLY A 180 6.34 -6.62 29.14
N ILE A 181 5.74 -7.05 28.04
CA ILE A 181 6.31 -7.98 27.06
C ILE A 181 6.52 -7.21 25.76
N THR A 182 7.70 -7.30 25.19
CA THR A 182 7.96 -6.72 23.87
C THR A 182 7.39 -7.61 22.76
N GLN A 183 7.14 -7.03 21.58
CA GLN A 183 6.77 -7.81 20.41
C GLN A 183 7.84 -8.84 20.03
N VAL A 184 9.12 -8.49 20.25
CA VAL A 184 10.28 -9.39 20.05
C VAL A 184 10.20 -10.59 20.98
N ASP A 185 9.99 -10.35 22.28
CA ASP A 185 9.86 -11.43 23.27
C ASP A 185 8.70 -12.35 22.90
N TYR A 186 7.59 -11.78 22.48
CA TYR A 186 6.42 -12.55 22.04
C TYR A 186 6.71 -13.41 20.80
N ARG A 187 7.33 -12.83 19.77
CA ARG A 187 7.68 -13.57 18.53
C ARG A 187 8.70 -14.68 18.80
N ASN A 188 9.64 -14.45 19.71
CA ASN A 188 10.67 -15.41 20.07
C ASN A 188 10.25 -16.42 21.15
N GLY A 189 9.06 -16.28 21.72
CA GLY A 189 8.59 -17.12 22.80
C GLY A 189 9.29 -16.87 24.14
N ASN A 190 9.94 -15.72 24.31
CA ASN A 190 10.69 -15.34 25.51
C ASN A 190 9.76 -14.65 26.53
N TYR A 191 8.65 -15.28 26.87
CA TYR A 191 7.69 -14.74 27.83
C TYR A 191 7.08 -15.88 28.65
N ASP A 192 6.58 -15.52 29.83
CA ASP A 192 5.78 -16.44 30.63
C ASP A 192 4.34 -16.46 30.06
N ALA A 193 3.88 -17.62 29.61
CA ALA A 193 2.56 -17.77 29.02
C ALA A 193 1.44 -17.32 29.97
N ASP A 194 1.64 -17.44 31.29
CA ASP A 194 0.70 -17.01 32.32
C ASP A 194 0.65 -15.47 32.49
N SER A 195 1.63 -14.76 31.92
CA SER A 195 1.67 -13.28 31.92
C SER A 195 0.84 -12.63 30.84
N ILE A 196 0.40 -13.41 29.83
CA ILE A 196 -0.46 -12.90 28.75
C ILE A 196 -1.94 -13.07 29.16
N PRO A 197 -2.70 -11.98 29.19
CA PRO A 197 -4.14 -12.07 29.45
C PRO A 197 -4.82 -13.00 28.43
N THR A 198 -5.69 -13.87 28.89
CA THR A 198 -6.49 -14.76 28.05
C THR A 198 -7.97 -14.47 28.20
N ASN A 199 -8.75 -14.65 27.13
CA ASN A 199 -10.20 -14.61 27.20
C ASN A 199 -10.79 -15.88 27.86
N GLU A 200 -12.11 -15.94 28.00
CA GLU A 200 -12.82 -17.08 28.62
C GLU A 200 -12.55 -18.43 27.91
N GLU A 201 -12.13 -18.39 26.64
CA GLU A 201 -11.80 -19.55 25.81
C GLU A 201 -10.31 -19.92 25.89
N GLY A 202 -9.50 -19.18 26.65
CA GLY A 202 -8.07 -19.39 26.80
C GLY A 202 -7.20 -18.84 25.66
N TRP A 203 -7.75 -17.99 24.79
CA TRP A 203 -6.98 -17.33 23.73
C TRP A 203 -6.25 -16.09 24.26
N PRO A 204 -4.99 -15.90 23.88
CA PRO A 204 -4.25 -14.71 24.27
C PRO A 204 -4.96 -13.43 23.83
N MET A 205 -5.10 -12.48 24.73
CA MET A 205 -5.73 -11.17 24.50
C MET A 205 -4.74 -10.04 24.28
N ALA A 206 -3.44 -10.33 24.27
CA ALA A 206 -2.43 -9.33 24.01
C ALA A 206 -2.58 -8.72 22.61
N LEU A 207 -2.57 -7.40 22.55
CA LEU A 207 -2.73 -6.62 21.35
C LEU A 207 -1.34 -6.21 20.83
N ASN A 208 -1.13 -6.36 19.53
CA ASN A 208 0.01 -5.77 18.84
C ASN A 208 -0.48 -4.56 18.05
N GLU A 209 0.26 -3.49 18.08
CA GLU A 209 0.11 -2.42 17.09
C GLU A 209 0.75 -2.89 15.78
N LEU A 210 -0.07 -3.02 14.75
CA LEU A 210 0.38 -3.35 13.40
C LEU A 210 -0.08 -2.23 12.47
N VAL A 211 0.82 -1.74 11.63
CA VAL A 211 0.43 -0.88 10.51
C VAL A 211 -0.13 -1.78 9.41
N ASP A 212 -1.39 -1.58 9.06
CA ASP A 212 -2.06 -2.32 7.98
C ASP A 212 -2.51 -1.41 6.83
N GLY A 213 -1.99 -0.21 6.78
CA GLY A 213 -2.20 0.75 5.71
C GLY A 213 -1.42 2.03 5.92
N LEU A 214 -0.89 2.57 4.82
CA LEU A 214 -0.22 3.85 4.76
C LEU A 214 -0.79 4.65 3.61
N PHE A 215 -1.09 5.92 3.84
CA PHE A 215 -1.64 6.81 2.83
C PHE A 215 -0.94 8.16 2.92
N VAL A 216 -0.66 8.76 1.77
CA VAL A 216 -0.07 10.09 1.69
C VAL A 216 -1.02 11.00 0.90
N VAL A 217 -1.41 12.11 1.52
CA VAL A 217 -2.29 13.10 0.92
C VAL A 217 -1.67 14.47 1.08
N ASN A 218 -1.28 15.11 -0.02
CA ASN A 218 -0.62 16.42 -0.02
C ASN A 218 0.61 16.48 0.92
N GLY A 219 1.43 15.44 0.91
CA GLY A 219 2.62 15.31 1.76
C GLY A 219 2.35 14.98 3.23
N GLN A 220 1.09 14.84 3.60
CA GLN A 220 0.71 14.40 4.94
C GLN A 220 0.55 12.88 4.96
N VAL A 221 1.18 12.24 5.93
CA VAL A 221 1.20 10.78 6.06
C VAL A 221 0.17 10.33 7.07
N PHE A 222 -0.68 9.39 6.67
CA PHE A 222 -1.68 8.75 7.50
C PHE A 222 -1.36 7.27 7.59
N ALA A 223 -1.11 6.75 8.77
CA ALA A 223 -0.97 5.33 9.02
C ALA A 223 -2.25 4.79 9.64
N ARG A 224 -2.73 3.67 9.10
CA ARG A 224 -3.80 2.89 9.72
C ARG A 224 -3.17 1.74 10.49
N GLY A 225 -3.47 1.68 11.78
CA GLY A 225 -3.07 0.57 12.64
C GLY A 225 -4.24 -0.32 12.98
N ARG A 226 -3.96 -1.58 13.26
CA ARG A 226 -4.88 -2.49 13.92
C ARG A 226 -4.33 -2.87 15.27
N LEU A 227 -5.17 -2.77 16.27
CA LEU A 227 -4.95 -3.52 17.51
C LEU A 227 -5.23 -5.00 17.21
N ALA A 228 -4.16 -5.79 17.19
CA ALA A 228 -4.23 -7.17 16.76
C ALA A 228 -5.09 -8.02 17.68
N ARG A 229 -5.93 -8.83 17.10
CA ARG A 229 -6.74 -9.96 17.56
C ARG A 229 -8.21 -9.74 17.87
N THR A 230 -8.69 -8.57 18.23
CA THR A 230 -10.13 -8.39 18.34
C THR A 230 -10.78 -8.00 17.02
N GLY A 231 -9.97 -7.68 16.00
CA GLY A 231 -10.45 -7.30 14.66
C GLY A 231 -11.34 -6.05 14.64
N MET A 232 -11.42 -5.31 15.74
CA MET A 232 -12.47 -4.34 15.95
C MET A 232 -12.00 -2.91 16.22
N ALA A 233 -10.73 -2.68 16.52
CA ALA A 233 -10.21 -1.33 16.74
C ALA A 233 -9.29 -0.92 15.60
N GLU A 234 -9.76 -0.08 14.72
CA GLU A 234 -8.93 0.64 13.78
C GLU A 234 -8.41 1.90 14.47
N ILE A 235 -7.10 2.03 14.54
CA ILE A 235 -6.45 3.26 15.01
C ILE A 235 -5.92 3.98 13.78
N TRP A 236 -6.27 5.25 13.66
CA TRP A 236 -5.69 6.13 12.67
C TRP A 236 -4.66 7.01 13.35
N VAL A 237 -3.44 6.95 12.90
CA VAL A 237 -2.36 7.79 13.37
C VAL A 237 -1.97 8.75 12.26
N PHE A 238 -2.01 10.02 12.58
CA PHE A 238 -1.55 11.08 11.71
C PHE A 238 -0.08 11.39 12.01
N CYS A 239 0.76 11.35 11.01
CA CYS A 239 2.16 11.74 11.11
C CYS A 239 2.42 12.96 10.23
N ASP A 240 2.89 14.04 10.82
CA ASP A 240 3.47 15.14 10.06
C ASP A 240 4.86 14.71 9.57
N GLY A 241 4.97 14.39 8.29
CA GLY A 241 6.22 13.93 7.67
C GLY A 241 7.39 14.91 7.82
N ALA A 242 7.13 16.19 8.05
CA ALA A 242 8.17 17.19 8.25
C ALA A 242 8.70 17.23 9.69
N SER A 243 7.84 17.07 10.69
CA SER A 243 8.21 17.19 12.11
C SER A 243 8.37 15.83 12.81
N GLY A 244 7.83 14.75 12.24
CA GLY A 244 7.73 13.46 12.91
C GLY A 244 6.77 13.47 14.11
N ALA A 245 5.94 14.49 14.23
CA ALA A 245 4.94 14.58 15.30
C ALA A 245 3.77 13.62 14.97
N VAL A 246 3.41 12.81 15.94
CA VAL A 246 2.30 11.86 15.86
C VAL A 246 1.10 12.43 16.60
N TRP A 247 -0.05 12.43 15.95
CA TRP A 247 -1.33 12.85 16.50
C TRP A 247 -2.29 11.66 16.46
N GLY A 248 -2.73 11.22 17.59
CA GLY A 248 -3.70 10.14 17.75
C GLY A 248 -5.03 10.67 18.30
#